data_2cd0e6dcd0283fdba1218a2891160829
#
_entry.id   2cd0e6dcd0283fdba1218a2891160829
#
_cell.length_a   1.000
_cell.length_b   1.000
_cell.length_c   1.000
_cell.angle_alpha   90.00
_cell.angle_beta   90.00
_cell.angle_gamma   90.00
#
_symmetry.space_group_name_H-M   'P 1'
#
loop_
_entity.id
_entity.type
_entity.pdbx_description
1 polymer ?
#
loop_
_entity_poly.entity_id
_entity_poly.type
_entity_poly.pdbx_seq_one_letter_code
_entity_poly.pdbx_strand_id
1 'polypeptide(L)'
;MSEVFEIVKTGIDFFCNHLVFFNMLFAIVIVFFQRRDPKSVWAWLLLLYFIPVLGFVFYLLLGQDMHKRKMFRIKEVEDHISKDIRQQEYRLRSRDVQEMDDSIRGYEDLVMYNLEAGEAMLTKDNDVDIFIDGNEKFRALMEDLRNAEQFIHIQYYIIKNDVLFNQIKDILIEKAAQGVEVRVLFDAMGCRSVRHSYWKWLNEKGVQTAEFFPAILRRLQLRINYRNHRKIVVIDNKVAYVGGFNVGKEYIDLDEKFGHWRDTHLRICGSAVLGLQVRFILDWNYAAGENLFLRPELFRGIEAGTRDFCDMQIISSGPDKTTQQIHDNYLRLINKAQKSIYIQTPYFIPDEAILNALMIAVKSGIEVNIMIPCMPDHPFVYWATYSYIGDMVMAGANCYTYNNGFLHSKGMIVDGKVLCYGTANMDIRSFALNFEVNAVIYDEKRAQEMVDIFQKDLEVCRQITRDYYVARRLKIRIKEQICRLLSPLL
;
A
#
# COMPACT_ATOMS: atom_id res chain seq x y z
N MET A 1 40.25 -15.91 -21.45
CA MET A 1 39.79 -14.55 -21.04
C MET A 1 39.73 -13.57 -22.23
N SER A 2 40.66 -13.60 -23.21
CA SER A 2 40.64 -12.69 -24.36
C SER A 2 39.45 -12.94 -25.31
N GLU A 3 39.11 -14.19 -25.62
CA GLU A 3 37.99 -14.52 -26.50
C GLU A 3 36.62 -14.11 -25.95
N VAL A 4 36.39 -14.29 -24.63
CA VAL A 4 35.15 -13.84 -23.95
C VAL A 4 35.03 -12.34 -23.99
N PHE A 5 36.15 -11.62 -23.80
CA PHE A 5 36.21 -10.17 -23.89
C PHE A 5 35.92 -9.65 -25.31
N GLU A 6 36.44 -10.31 -26.36
CA GLU A 6 36.18 -9.98 -27.75
C GLU A 6 34.70 -10.22 -28.14
N ILE A 7 34.12 -11.35 -27.71
CA ILE A 7 32.70 -11.66 -27.94
C ILE A 7 31.80 -10.60 -27.26
N VAL A 8 32.09 -10.24 -26.01
CA VAL A 8 31.34 -9.22 -25.29
C VAL A 8 31.47 -7.86 -25.97
N LYS A 9 32.68 -7.47 -26.39
CA LYS A 9 32.93 -6.21 -27.10
C LYS A 9 32.16 -6.13 -28.40
N THR A 10 32.25 -7.19 -29.22
CA THR A 10 31.54 -7.31 -30.53
C THR A 10 30.03 -7.24 -30.32
N GLY A 11 29.51 -7.85 -29.26
CA GLY A 11 28.08 -7.78 -28.90
C GLY A 11 27.66 -6.37 -28.49
N ILE A 12 28.49 -5.66 -27.73
CA ILE A 12 28.24 -4.24 -27.32
C ILE A 12 28.27 -3.34 -28.56
N ASP A 13 29.28 -3.49 -29.45
CA ASP A 13 29.40 -2.67 -30.66
C ASP A 13 28.22 -2.94 -31.63
N PHE A 14 27.80 -4.18 -31.78
CA PHE A 14 26.61 -4.53 -32.57
C PHE A 14 25.37 -3.85 -31.98
N PHE A 15 25.18 -3.94 -30.65
CA PHE A 15 24.05 -3.34 -29.99
C PHE A 15 24.03 -1.81 -30.11
N CYS A 16 25.17 -1.15 -29.89
CA CYS A 16 25.29 0.30 -30.04
C CYS A 16 24.99 0.79 -31.44
N ASN A 17 25.48 0.04 -32.49
CA ASN A 17 25.23 0.35 -33.87
C ASN A 17 23.77 0.15 -34.31
N HIS A 18 23.02 -0.73 -33.63
CA HIS A 18 21.62 -1.02 -33.93
C HIS A 18 20.64 -0.43 -32.88
N LEU A 19 21.11 0.41 -31.97
CA LEU A 19 20.30 0.95 -30.88
C LEU A 19 19.02 1.67 -31.35
N VAL A 20 19.11 2.43 -32.45
CA VAL A 20 17.98 3.12 -33.06
C VAL A 20 16.93 2.10 -33.54
N PHE A 21 17.37 1.00 -34.13
CA PHE A 21 16.47 -0.08 -34.54
C PHE A 21 15.75 -0.72 -33.35
N PHE A 22 16.48 -1.03 -32.29
CA PHE A 22 15.86 -1.59 -31.08
C PHE A 22 14.88 -0.62 -30.43
N ASN A 23 15.20 0.68 -30.36
CA ASN A 23 14.31 1.70 -29.85
C ASN A 23 13.05 1.86 -30.71
N MET A 24 13.17 1.74 -32.03
CA MET A 24 12.02 1.75 -32.94
C MET A 24 11.13 0.50 -32.72
N LEU A 25 11.73 -0.67 -32.50
CA LEU A 25 10.97 -1.88 -32.15
C LEU A 25 10.22 -1.69 -30.82
N PHE A 26 10.86 -1.11 -29.80
CA PHE A 26 10.19 -0.80 -28.55
C PHE A 26 9.07 0.23 -28.71
N ALA A 27 9.27 1.26 -29.53
CA ALA A 27 8.22 2.22 -29.85
C ALA A 27 6.99 1.52 -30.46
N ILE A 28 7.18 0.59 -31.38
CA ILE A 28 6.11 -0.22 -31.96
C ILE A 28 5.41 -1.05 -30.86
N VAL A 29 6.18 -1.72 -30.00
CA VAL A 29 5.62 -2.51 -28.88
C VAL A 29 4.82 -1.63 -27.93
N ILE A 30 5.32 -0.46 -27.58
CA ILE A 30 4.64 0.48 -26.65
C ILE A 30 3.31 0.94 -27.26
N VAL A 31 3.31 1.33 -28.53
CA VAL A 31 2.12 1.92 -29.18
C VAL A 31 1.06 0.86 -29.49
N PHE A 32 1.45 -0.29 -30.03
CA PHE A 32 0.49 -1.25 -30.59
C PHE A 32 0.17 -2.44 -29.68
N PHE A 33 1.05 -2.79 -28.75
CA PHE A 33 0.89 -3.99 -27.90
C PHE A 33 0.69 -3.70 -26.43
N GLN A 34 0.92 -2.47 -25.97
CA GLN A 34 0.71 -2.08 -24.58
C GLN A 34 -0.43 -1.05 -24.49
N ARG A 35 -1.48 -1.40 -23.74
CA ARG A 35 -2.58 -0.46 -23.43
C ARG A 35 -2.16 0.41 -22.25
N ARG A 36 -1.43 1.48 -22.53
CA ARG A 36 -0.99 2.47 -21.54
C ARG A 36 -1.77 3.77 -21.70
N ASP A 37 -1.75 4.58 -20.63
CA ASP A 37 -2.17 5.97 -20.73
C ASP A 37 -1.39 6.70 -21.83
N PRO A 38 -2.06 7.46 -22.72
CA PRO A 38 -1.39 8.19 -23.81
C PRO A 38 -0.24 9.10 -23.37
N LYS A 39 -0.36 9.75 -22.18
CA LYS A 39 0.71 10.61 -21.64
C LYS A 39 1.98 9.79 -21.36
N SER A 40 1.83 8.59 -20.79
CA SER A 40 2.95 7.65 -20.56
C SER A 40 3.56 7.15 -21.87
N VAL A 41 2.74 6.86 -22.88
CA VAL A 41 3.24 6.44 -24.22
C VAL A 41 4.13 7.53 -24.80
N TRP A 42 3.66 8.79 -24.83
CA TRP A 42 4.44 9.92 -25.33
C TRP A 42 5.74 10.14 -24.55
N ALA A 43 5.70 10.04 -23.22
CA ALA A 43 6.89 10.15 -22.38
C ALA A 43 7.96 9.11 -22.75
N TRP A 44 7.57 7.85 -22.94
CA TRP A 44 8.47 6.78 -23.37
C TRP A 44 9.01 7.00 -24.78
N LEU A 45 8.17 7.41 -25.74
CA LEU A 45 8.61 7.69 -27.10
C LEU A 45 9.64 8.81 -27.16
N LEU A 46 9.40 9.90 -26.42
CA LEU A 46 10.34 11.02 -26.32
C LEU A 46 11.67 10.60 -25.66
N LEU A 47 11.60 9.79 -24.59
CA LEU A 47 12.80 9.30 -23.90
C LEU A 47 13.64 8.39 -24.81
N LEU A 48 13.01 7.46 -25.53
CA LEU A 48 13.67 6.55 -26.47
C LEU A 48 14.28 7.29 -27.67
N TYR A 49 13.67 8.38 -28.10
CA TYR A 49 14.13 9.20 -29.21
C TYR A 49 15.28 10.15 -28.84
N PHE A 50 15.12 10.96 -27.78
CA PHE A 50 16.09 11.98 -27.41
C PHE A 50 17.28 11.47 -26.59
N ILE A 51 17.12 10.41 -25.83
CA ILE A 51 18.16 9.82 -24.98
C ILE A 51 18.21 8.31 -25.19
N PRO A 52 18.60 7.85 -26.41
CA PRO A 52 18.37 6.46 -26.85
C PRO A 52 19.02 5.39 -25.96
N VAL A 53 20.22 5.61 -25.43
CA VAL A 53 20.92 4.63 -24.57
C VAL A 53 20.25 4.54 -23.20
N LEU A 54 20.03 5.68 -22.55
CA LEU A 54 19.37 5.71 -21.24
C LEU A 54 17.91 5.33 -21.35
N GLY A 55 17.22 5.76 -22.43
CA GLY A 55 15.84 5.41 -22.71
C GLY A 55 15.66 3.90 -22.86
N PHE A 56 16.57 3.24 -23.58
CA PHE A 56 16.58 1.78 -23.69
C PHE A 56 16.73 1.10 -22.31
N VAL A 57 17.72 1.50 -21.53
CA VAL A 57 17.97 0.92 -20.20
C VAL A 57 16.78 1.18 -19.27
N PHE A 58 16.26 2.42 -19.22
CA PHE A 58 15.11 2.75 -18.41
C PHE A 58 13.85 1.98 -18.86
N TYR A 59 13.64 1.82 -20.17
CA TYR A 59 12.51 1.04 -20.66
C TYR A 59 12.58 -0.43 -20.22
N LEU A 60 13.76 -1.05 -20.27
CA LEU A 60 13.95 -2.43 -19.78
C LEU A 60 13.69 -2.57 -18.27
N LEU A 61 14.10 -1.57 -17.49
CA LEU A 61 14.00 -1.60 -16.03
C LEU A 61 12.62 -1.18 -15.50
N LEU A 62 12.01 -0.17 -16.12
CA LEU A 62 10.80 0.50 -15.65
C LEU A 62 9.61 0.32 -16.59
N GLY A 63 9.86 -0.04 -17.87
CA GLY A 63 8.87 -0.12 -18.91
C GLY A 63 8.07 -1.43 -18.97
N GLN A 64 8.25 -2.38 -18.05
CA GLN A 64 7.51 -3.64 -18.07
C GLN A 64 6.08 -3.46 -17.57
N ASP A 65 5.10 -3.98 -18.34
CA ASP A 65 3.69 -3.99 -17.98
C ASP A 65 3.30 -5.35 -17.39
N MET A 66 2.84 -5.35 -16.13
CA MET A 66 2.42 -6.56 -15.42
C MET A 66 0.95 -6.91 -15.65
N HIS A 67 0.13 -5.99 -16.20
CA HIS A 67 -1.32 -6.18 -16.37
C HIS A 67 -1.70 -7.44 -17.17
N LYS A 68 -0.80 -7.98 -17.97
CA LYS A 68 -1.05 -9.18 -18.78
C LYS A 68 -0.75 -10.51 -18.08
N ARG A 69 -0.14 -10.49 -16.90
CA ARG A 69 0.17 -11.72 -16.15
C ARG A 69 -0.82 -11.85 -14.99
N LYS A 70 -1.83 -12.72 -15.14
CA LYS A 70 -2.58 -13.23 -13.98
C LYS A 70 -1.57 -13.90 -13.03
N MET A 71 -1.06 -13.14 -12.05
CA MET A 71 -0.07 -13.65 -11.09
C MET A 71 -0.71 -14.66 -10.13
N PHE A 72 -2.01 -14.50 -9.87
CA PHE A 72 -2.75 -15.33 -8.94
C PHE A 72 -3.86 -16.08 -9.70
N ARG A 73 -3.68 -17.38 -9.92
CA ARG A 73 -4.76 -18.25 -10.38
C ARG A 73 -5.36 -18.92 -9.15
N ILE A 74 -6.55 -18.47 -8.78
CA ILE A 74 -7.30 -19.00 -7.64
C ILE A 74 -8.52 -19.76 -8.18
N LYS A 75 -8.33 -20.97 -8.65
CA LYS A 75 -9.48 -21.73 -9.18
C LYS A 75 -10.33 -22.39 -8.09
N GLU A 76 -9.74 -22.76 -6.95
CA GLU A 76 -10.42 -23.52 -5.90
C GLU A 76 -11.07 -22.65 -4.79
N VAL A 77 -10.51 -21.47 -4.52
CA VAL A 77 -11.11 -20.50 -3.58
C VAL A 77 -12.23 -19.71 -4.23
N GLU A 78 -12.15 -19.49 -5.56
CA GLU A 78 -13.23 -18.86 -6.34
C GLU A 78 -14.59 -19.57 -6.13
N ASP A 79 -14.62 -20.88 -5.93
CA ASP A 79 -15.89 -21.63 -5.81
C ASP A 79 -16.58 -21.47 -4.44
N HIS A 80 -15.85 -21.37 -3.34
CA HIS A 80 -16.45 -21.19 -2.00
C HIS A 80 -16.72 -19.71 -1.69
N ILE A 81 -15.74 -18.86 -1.87
CA ILE A 81 -15.87 -17.40 -1.66
C ILE A 81 -16.86 -16.81 -2.67
N SER A 82 -16.90 -17.29 -3.91
CA SER A 82 -17.81 -16.80 -4.94
C SER A 82 -19.29 -17.05 -4.64
N LYS A 83 -19.62 -18.05 -3.82
CA LYS A 83 -21.02 -18.27 -3.40
C LYS A 83 -21.48 -17.21 -2.41
N ASP A 84 -20.64 -16.93 -1.41
CA ASP A 84 -20.96 -15.94 -0.38
C ASP A 84 -20.94 -14.51 -0.96
N ILE A 85 -20.00 -14.23 -1.85
CA ILE A 85 -19.93 -12.96 -2.63
C ILE A 85 -21.22 -12.78 -3.46
N ARG A 86 -21.64 -13.80 -4.22
CA ARG A 86 -22.89 -13.74 -5.03
C ARG A 86 -24.13 -13.57 -4.16
N GLN A 87 -24.17 -14.20 -2.99
CA GLN A 87 -25.29 -14.05 -2.07
C GLN A 87 -25.34 -12.63 -1.49
N GLN A 88 -24.20 -12.06 -1.11
CA GLN A 88 -24.11 -10.68 -0.64
C GLN A 88 -24.44 -9.68 -1.76
N GLU A 89 -23.93 -9.91 -2.97
CA GLU A 89 -24.26 -9.11 -4.17
C GLU A 89 -25.76 -9.12 -4.46
N TYR A 90 -26.41 -10.31 -4.41
CA TYR A 90 -27.86 -10.42 -4.62
C TYR A 90 -28.65 -9.62 -3.59
N ARG A 91 -28.28 -9.70 -2.30
CA ARG A 91 -28.93 -8.92 -1.22
C ARG A 91 -28.80 -7.41 -1.44
N LEU A 92 -27.60 -6.93 -1.79
CA LEU A 92 -27.35 -5.53 -2.07
C LEU A 92 -28.11 -5.02 -3.33
N ARG A 93 -28.21 -5.85 -4.39
CA ARG A 93 -28.94 -5.51 -5.62
C ARG A 93 -30.46 -5.53 -5.43
N SER A 94 -30.97 -6.43 -4.62
CA SER A 94 -32.43 -6.52 -4.36
C SER A 94 -32.96 -5.32 -3.58
N ARG A 95 -32.09 -4.45 -3.06
CA ARG A 95 -32.45 -3.27 -2.24
C ARG A 95 -33.43 -3.64 -1.13
N ASP A 96 -33.23 -4.78 -0.52
CA ASP A 96 -34.03 -5.18 0.65
C ASP A 96 -33.61 -4.27 1.82
N VAL A 97 -34.13 -3.03 1.76
CA VAL A 97 -33.75 -1.87 2.59
C VAL A 97 -34.03 -2.13 4.08
N GLN A 98 -34.82 -3.14 4.38
CA GLN A 98 -35.18 -3.49 5.77
C GLN A 98 -34.07 -4.20 6.55
N GLU A 99 -33.02 -4.73 5.87
CA GLU A 99 -31.88 -5.41 6.51
C GLU A 99 -30.54 -4.65 6.37
N MET A 100 -30.51 -3.49 5.75
CA MET A 100 -29.28 -2.71 5.64
C MET A 100 -29.01 -1.94 6.94
N ASP A 101 -27.83 -2.14 7.52
CA ASP A 101 -27.38 -1.38 8.67
C ASP A 101 -27.29 0.12 8.36
N ASP A 102 -27.63 0.93 9.34
CA ASP A 102 -27.54 2.38 9.24
C ASP A 102 -26.11 2.86 8.95
N SER A 103 -25.09 2.08 9.33
CA SER A 103 -23.68 2.34 9.12
C SER A 103 -23.27 2.48 7.65
N ILE A 104 -23.84 1.63 6.76
CA ILE A 104 -23.54 1.66 5.32
C ILE A 104 -24.53 2.50 4.51
N ARG A 105 -25.51 3.13 5.18
CA ARG A 105 -26.51 3.94 4.49
C ARG A 105 -25.87 5.09 3.73
N GLY A 106 -26.11 5.13 2.41
CA GLY A 106 -25.52 6.08 1.48
C GLY A 106 -24.15 5.65 0.92
N TYR A 107 -23.61 4.49 1.35
CA TYR A 107 -22.37 3.89 0.85
C TYR A 107 -22.60 2.54 0.17
N GLU A 108 -23.83 2.13 -0.08
CA GLU A 108 -24.22 0.82 -0.63
C GLU A 108 -23.55 0.55 -1.99
N ASP A 109 -23.47 1.57 -2.83
CA ASP A 109 -22.81 1.50 -4.14
C ASP A 109 -21.28 1.36 -4.02
N LEU A 110 -20.66 1.90 -2.95
CA LEU A 110 -19.26 1.71 -2.65
C LEU A 110 -19.00 0.28 -2.15
N VAL A 111 -19.85 -0.20 -1.24
CA VAL A 111 -19.79 -1.60 -0.75
C VAL A 111 -19.93 -2.57 -1.92
N MET A 112 -20.88 -2.33 -2.83
CA MET A 112 -21.09 -3.14 -4.03
C MET A 112 -19.86 -3.09 -4.96
N TYR A 113 -19.33 -1.90 -5.21
CA TYR A 113 -18.13 -1.75 -6.03
C TYR A 113 -16.94 -2.54 -5.46
N ASN A 114 -16.69 -2.43 -4.16
CA ASN A 114 -15.60 -3.15 -3.50
C ASN A 114 -15.79 -4.67 -3.56
N LEU A 115 -17.04 -5.14 -3.49
CA LEU A 115 -17.39 -6.55 -3.61
C LEU A 115 -17.14 -7.07 -5.04
N GLU A 116 -17.64 -6.37 -6.07
CA GLU A 116 -17.51 -6.79 -7.48
C GLU A 116 -16.08 -6.63 -8.03
N ALA A 117 -15.43 -5.49 -7.74
CA ALA A 117 -14.11 -5.17 -8.29
C ALA A 117 -12.97 -5.89 -7.59
N GLY A 118 -13.12 -6.25 -6.32
CA GLY A 118 -12.04 -6.76 -5.49
C GLY A 118 -12.35 -7.97 -4.63
N GLU A 119 -13.59 -8.50 -4.73
CA GLU A 119 -14.06 -9.62 -3.89
C GLU A 119 -13.97 -9.27 -2.39
N ALA A 120 -14.10 -7.98 -2.06
CA ALA A 120 -14.03 -7.50 -0.70
C ALA A 120 -15.39 -7.64 -0.01
N MET A 121 -15.60 -8.72 0.72
CA MET A 121 -16.84 -8.96 1.46
C MET A 121 -17.03 -7.93 2.57
N LEU A 122 -18.26 -7.45 2.73
CA LEU A 122 -18.67 -6.69 3.90
C LEU A 122 -18.87 -7.65 5.07
N THR A 123 -18.17 -7.41 6.17
CA THR A 123 -18.25 -8.15 7.43
C THR A 123 -18.72 -7.23 8.54
N LYS A 124 -19.50 -7.72 9.50
CA LYS A 124 -20.25 -6.90 10.47
C LYS A 124 -19.86 -7.12 11.93
N ASP A 125 -19.10 -8.16 12.19
CA ASP A 125 -18.74 -8.65 13.52
C ASP A 125 -17.31 -8.27 13.94
N ASN A 126 -16.82 -7.15 13.43
CA ASN A 126 -15.41 -6.79 13.62
C ASN A 126 -15.22 -5.84 14.80
N ASP A 127 -14.13 -6.06 15.50
CA ASP A 127 -13.62 -5.20 16.56
C ASP A 127 -12.26 -4.63 16.14
N VAL A 128 -12.04 -3.34 16.35
CA VAL A 128 -10.85 -2.65 15.85
C VAL A 128 -10.20 -1.81 16.93
N ASP A 129 -8.90 -2.06 17.17
CA ASP A 129 -8.03 -1.15 17.91
C ASP A 129 -7.19 -0.32 16.93
N ILE A 130 -7.10 0.99 17.17
CA ILE A 130 -6.34 1.92 16.35
C ILE A 130 -5.06 2.31 17.08
N PHE A 131 -3.90 1.97 16.52
CA PHE A 131 -2.59 2.36 17.04
C PHE A 131 -2.01 3.49 16.21
N ILE A 132 -1.54 4.54 16.89
CA ILE A 132 -0.86 5.69 16.28
C ILE A 132 0.62 5.79 16.69
N ASP A 133 1.03 4.98 17.64
CA ASP A 133 2.37 4.87 18.22
C ASP A 133 2.93 3.46 18.00
N GLY A 134 4.19 3.38 17.54
CA GLY A 134 4.84 2.11 17.23
C GLY A 134 5.12 1.26 18.45
N ASN A 135 5.46 1.86 19.61
CA ASN A 135 5.73 1.12 20.83
C ASN A 135 4.47 0.41 21.33
N GLU A 136 3.32 1.09 21.29
CA GLU A 136 2.04 0.50 21.69
C GLU A 136 1.66 -0.63 20.74
N LYS A 137 1.73 -0.39 19.44
CA LYS A 137 1.42 -1.37 18.39
C LYS A 137 2.28 -2.63 18.50
N PHE A 138 3.61 -2.47 18.64
CA PHE A 138 4.51 -3.63 18.70
C PHE A 138 4.43 -4.37 20.04
N ARG A 139 4.07 -3.70 21.13
CA ARG A 139 3.77 -4.35 22.42
C ARG A 139 2.55 -5.27 22.28
N ALA A 140 1.44 -4.75 21.73
CA ALA A 140 0.24 -5.53 21.48
C ALA A 140 0.50 -6.69 20.51
N LEU A 141 1.23 -6.45 19.41
CA LEU A 141 1.60 -7.50 18.47
C LEU A 141 2.42 -8.62 19.14
N MET A 142 3.43 -8.29 19.94
CA MET A 142 4.26 -9.30 20.60
C MET A 142 3.48 -10.10 21.66
N GLU A 143 2.47 -9.50 22.27
CA GLU A 143 1.55 -10.21 23.18
C GLU A 143 0.69 -11.20 22.39
N ASP A 144 0.05 -10.78 21.30
CA ASP A 144 -0.74 -11.68 20.44
C ASP A 144 0.12 -12.80 19.83
N LEU A 145 1.36 -12.51 19.43
CA LEU A 145 2.30 -13.53 18.92
C LEU A 145 2.62 -14.61 19.98
N ARG A 146 2.79 -14.22 21.26
CA ARG A 146 3.02 -15.19 22.36
C ARG A 146 1.82 -16.08 22.62
N ASN A 147 0.59 -15.57 22.34
CA ASN A 147 -0.65 -16.30 22.53
C ASN A 147 -1.04 -17.19 21.34
N ALA A 148 -0.27 -17.18 20.24
CA ALA A 148 -0.51 -18.02 19.09
C ALA A 148 -0.48 -19.52 19.42
N GLU A 149 -1.44 -20.29 18.89
CA GLU A 149 -1.62 -21.70 19.14
C GLU A 149 -1.43 -22.58 17.89
N GLN A 150 -1.82 -22.09 16.70
CA GLN A 150 -1.86 -22.85 15.45
C GLN A 150 -0.87 -22.32 14.43
N PHE A 151 -0.99 -21.02 14.05
CA PHE A 151 -0.13 -20.43 13.05
C PHE A 151 0.07 -18.92 13.25
N ILE A 152 1.21 -18.44 12.74
CA ILE A 152 1.57 -17.03 12.64
C ILE A 152 1.96 -16.74 11.20
N HIS A 153 1.24 -15.84 10.52
CA HIS A 153 1.55 -15.35 9.19
C HIS A 153 1.96 -13.88 9.28
N ILE A 154 3.16 -13.55 8.85
CA ILE A 154 3.73 -12.19 8.89
C ILE A 154 4.15 -11.78 7.48
N GLN A 155 3.73 -10.59 7.06
CA GLN A 155 4.15 -9.97 5.81
C GLN A 155 4.50 -8.52 6.04
N TYR A 156 5.73 -8.12 5.67
CA TYR A 156 6.16 -6.73 5.72
C TYR A 156 6.96 -6.32 4.49
N TYR A 157 6.82 -5.07 4.09
CA TYR A 157 7.65 -4.48 3.06
C TYR A 157 9.09 -4.30 3.54
N ILE A 158 9.29 -3.75 4.75
CA ILE A 158 10.61 -3.58 5.38
C ILE A 158 10.67 -4.40 6.67
N ILE A 159 11.69 -5.24 6.77
CA ILE A 159 12.16 -5.85 8.02
C ILE A 159 13.64 -5.52 8.14
N LYS A 160 14.05 -4.86 9.22
CA LYS A 160 15.45 -4.59 9.54
C LYS A 160 15.94 -5.55 10.61
N ASN A 161 17.17 -6.01 10.46
CA ASN A 161 17.81 -6.81 11.50
C ASN A 161 18.34 -5.88 12.61
N ASP A 162 17.46 -5.46 13.50
CA ASP A 162 17.75 -4.54 14.59
C ASP A 162 17.05 -4.96 15.91
N VAL A 163 17.07 -4.09 16.91
CA VAL A 163 16.54 -4.36 18.24
C VAL A 163 15.06 -4.78 18.22
N LEU A 164 14.22 -4.15 17.37
CA LEU A 164 12.80 -4.47 17.31
C LEU A 164 12.58 -5.86 16.70
N PHE A 165 13.17 -6.14 15.54
CA PHE A 165 13.00 -7.44 14.90
C PHE A 165 13.61 -8.57 15.74
N ASN A 166 14.69 -8.31 16.48
CA ASN A 166 15.27 -9.32 17.36
C ASN A 166 14.28 -9.79 18.44
N GLN A 167 13.50 -8.88 19.03
CA GLN A 167 12.45 -9.24 20.00
C GLN A 167 11.34 -10.07 19.33
N ILE A 168 10.87 -9.67 18.16
CA ILE A 168 9.84 -10.40 17.40
C ILE A 168 10.38 -11.79 17.01
N LYS A 169 11.55 -11.85 16.42
CA LYS A 169 12.23 -13.07 15.97
C LYS A 169 12.35 -14.10 17.09
N ASP A 170 12.72 -13.69 18.30
CA ASP A 170 12.88 -14.62 19.43
C ASP A 170 11.54 -15.27 19.79
N ILE A 171 10.43 -14.53 19.76
CA ILE A 171 9.08 -15.08 19.94
C ILE A 171 8.73 -16.04 18.80
N LEU A 172 9.03 -15.69 17.53
CA LEU A 172 8.72 -16.55 16.38
C LEU A 172 9.45 -17.89 16.45
N ILE A 173 10.73 -17.89 16.84
CA ILE A 173 11.55 -19.12 17.03
C ILE A 173 10.97 -19.95 18.18
N GLU A 174 10.63 -19.34 19.30
CA GLU A 174 10.02 -20.02 20.43
C GLU A 174 8.70 -20.68 20.03
N LYS A 175 7.82 -19.97 19.32
CA LYS A 175 6.54 -20.50 18.84
C LYS A 175 6.72 -21.64 17.83
N ALA A 176 7.66 -21.52 16.90
CA ALA A 176 7.99 -22.60 15.98
C ALA A 176 8.49 -23.85 16.71
N ALA A 177 9.31 -23.71 17.76
CA ALA A 177 9.76 -24.81 18.61
C ALA A 177 8.61 -25.48 19.42
N GLN A 178 7.53 -24.73 19.69
CA GLN A 178 6.28 -25.23 20.32
C GLN A 178 5.34 -25.92 19.33
N GLY A 179 5.67 -25.95 18.04
CA GLY A 179 4.86 -26.57 16.98
C GLY A 179 3.88 -25.62 16.28
N VAL A 180 3.90 -24.32 16.59
CA VAL A 180 3.16 -23.29 15.85
C VAL A 180 3.77 -23.12 14.47
N GLU A 181 2.95 -23.08 13.42
CA GLU A 181 3.39 -22.90 12.05
C GLU A 181 3.68 -21.41 11.77
N VAL A 182 4.95 -21.05 11.59
CA VAL A 182 5.37 -19.63 11.42
C VAL A 182 5.84 -19.36 10.00
N ARG A 183 5.19 -18.39 9.32
CA ARG A 183 5.56 -17.92 7.98
C ARG A 183 5.86 -16.43 7.98
N VAL A 184 7.00 -16.05 7.39
CA VAL A 184 7.42 -14.65 7.23
C VAL A 184 7.66 -14.35 5.75
N LEU A 185 6.82 -13.51 5.17
CA LEU A 185 6.92 -13.01 3.81
C LEU A 185 7.48 -11.59 3.80
N PHE A 186 8.47 -11.32 2.96
CA PHE A 186 9.09 -10.00 2.86
C PHE A 186 9.40 -9.59 1.42
N ASP A 187 9.43 -8.28 1.15
CA ASP A 187 9.82 -7.75 -0.16
C ASP A 187 11.34 -7.71 -0.31
N ALA A 188 11.85 -8.19 -1.44
CA ALA A 188 13.27 -8.28 -1.75
C ALA A 188 14.00 -6.93 -1.67
N MET A 189 13.37 -5.85 -2.13
CA MET A 189 13.98 -4.52 -2.14
C MET A 189 13.88 -3.85 -0.76
N GLY A 190 12.74 -3.97 -0.11
CA GLY A 190 12.52 -3.40 1.22
C GLY A 190 13.44 -4.02 2.27
N CYS A 191 13.76 -5.32 2.14
CA CYS A 191 14.61 -6.06 3.06
C CYS A 191 16.05 -6.27 2.57
N ARG A 192 16.51 -5.53 1.54
CA ARG A 192 17.86 -5.68 0.95
C ARG A 192 19.03 -5.51 1.92
N SER A 193 18.80 -4.85 3.05
CA SER A 193 19.81 -4.66 4.11
C SER A 193 20.04 -5.92 4.94
N VAL A 194 19.11 -6.87 4.92
CA VAL A 194 19.23 -8.15 5.63
C VAL A 194 19.89 -9.17 4.72
N ARG A 195 20.94 -9.84 5.22
CA ARG A 195 21.68 -10.83 4.43
C ARG A 195 20.82 -12.07 4.20
N HIS A 196 20.93 -12.66 3.01
CA HIS A 196 20.19 -13.88 2.67
C HIS A 196 20.52 -15.07 3.62
N SER A 197 21.74 -15.15 4.14
CA SER A 197 22.13 -16.14 5.14
C SER A 197 21.35 -16.04 6.45
N TYR A 198 20.84 -14.84 6.78
CA TYR A 198 20.01 -14.64 7.96
C TYR A 198 18.62 -15.28 7.79
N TRP A 199 18.01 -15.13 6.63
CA TRP A 199 16.73 -15.77 6.32
C TRP A 199 16.86 -17.30 6.28
N LYS A 200 17.97 -17.81 5.71
CA LYS A 200 18.27 -19.24 5.73
C LYS A 200 18.42 -19.76 7.15
N TRP A 201 19.12 -19.04 8.01
CA TRP A 201 19.27 -19.38 9.42
C TRP A 201 17.90 -19.40 10.15
N LEU A 202 16.97 -18.48 9.86
CA LEU A 202 15.62 -18.51 10.41
C LEU A 202 14.85 -19.76 9.96
N ASN A 203 14.99 -20.18 8.70
CA ASN A 203 14.39 -21.42 8.22
C ASN A 203 14.94 -22.65 8.99
N GLU A 204 16.23 -22.68 9.30
CA GLU A 204 16.85 -23.73 10.12
C GLU A 204 16.32 -23.74 11.57
N LYS A 205 15.73 -22.63 12.03
CA LYS A 205 15.07 -22.50 13.33
C LYS A 205 13.55 -22.80 13.30
N GLY A 206 13.03 -23.27 12.17
CA GLY A 206 11.61 -23.62 12.02
C GLY A 206 10.71 -22.47 11.57
N VAL A 207 11.24 -21.26 11.35
CA VAL A 207 10.49 -20.11 10.82
C VAL A 207 10.59 -20.13 9.30
N GLN A 208 9.50 -20.46 8.61
CA GLN A 208 9.45 -20.46 7.14
C GLN A 208 9.54 -19.05 6.60
N THR A 209 10.43 -18.80 5.63
CA THR A 209 10.60 -17.46 5.04
C THR A 209 10.48 -17.52 3.53
N ALA A 210 9.79 -16.52 2.92
CA ALA A 210 9.69 -16.37 1.47
C ALA A 210 9.96 -14.93 1.06
N GLU A 211 10.64 -14.77 -0.08
CA GLU A 211 11.01 -13.47 -0.64
C GLU A 211 10.10 -13.13 -1.82
N PHE A 212 9.38 -12.00 -1.73
CA PHE A 212 8.53 -11.51 -2.81
C PHE A 212 9.39 -10.73 -3.81
N PHE A 213 9.30 -11.08 -5.11
CA PHE A 213 10.13 -10.55 -6.19
C PHE A 213 11.64 -10.72 -5.97
N PRO A 214 12.15 -11.96 -5.80
CA PRO A 214 13.57 -12.19 -5.68
C PRO A 214 14.34 -11.68 -6.91
N ALA A 215 15.57 -11.22 -6.69
CA ALA A 215 16.45 -10.79 -7.78
C ALA A 215 16.88 -12.01 -8.63
N ILE A 216 16.62 -12.00 -9.93
CA ILE A 216 16.97 -13.09 -10.88
C ILE A 216 18.50 -13.26 -11.00
N LEU A 217 19.23 -12.17 -10.94
CA LEU A 217 20.68 -12.14 -10.75
C LEU A 217 20.90 -11.15 -9.60
N ARG A 218 21.68 -11.50 -8.60
CA ARG A 218 21.94 -10.73 -7.36
C ARG A 218 22.05 -9.18 -7.52
N ARG A 219 22.12 -8.67 -8.78
CA ARG A 219 22.28 -7.24 -9.13
C ARG A 219 21.32 -6.74 -10.21
N LEU A 220 20.55 -7.59 -10.88
CA LEU A 220 19.63 -7.21 -11.98
C LEU A 220 18.20 -7.58 -11.59
N GLN A 221 17.50 -6.66 -10.96
CA GLN A 221 16.06 -6.77 -10.73
C GLN A 221 15.34 -6.08 -11.90
N LEU A 222 14.90 -6.86 -12.91
CA LEU A 222 14.08 -6.36 -14.01
C LEU A 222 12.68 -5.88 -13.58
N ARG A 223 12.33 -6.07 -12.30
CA ARG A 223 11.05 -5.67 -11.70
C ARG A 223 11.23 -4.63 -10.60
N ILE A 224 12.16 -3.69 -10.77
CA ILE A 224 12.46 -2.65 -9.78
C ILE A 224 11.23 -1.81 -9.43
N ASN A 225 10.30 -1.67 -10.36
CA ASN A 225 9.15 -0.78 -10.25
C ASN A 225 8.00 -1.33 -9.41
N TYR A 226 7.85 -2.66 -9.32
CA TYR A 226 6.75 -3.31 -8.59
C TYR A 226 7.19 -3.75 -7.21
N ARG A 227 6.40 -3.44 -6.17
CA ARG A 227 6.72 -3.77 -4.77
C ARG A 227 5.52 -4.38 -4.06
N ASN A 228 5.79 -5.30 -3.16
CA ASN A 228 4.80 -5.73 -2.19
C ASN A 228 4.89 -4.82 -0.97
N HIS A 229 4.03 -3.81 -0.94
CA HIS A 229 4.04 -2.80 0.11
C HIS A 229 3.04 -3.10 1.23
N ARG A 230 2.40 -4.27 1.22
CA ARG A 230 1.50 -4.73 2.28
C ARG A 230 2.24 -4.98 3.59
N LYS A 231 1.57 -4.70 4.70
CA LYS A 231 1.98 -5.04 6.04
C LYS A 231 0.80 -5.73 6.69
N ILE A 232 0.91 -7.05 6.81
CA ILE A 232 -0.15 -7.92 7.29
C ILE A 232 0.44 -8.86 8.35
N VAL A 233 -0.24 -9.02 9.47
CA VAL A 233 -0.01 -10.12 10.38
C VAL A 233 -1.35 -10.81 10.62
N VAL A 234 -1.38 -12.14 10.57
CA VAL A 234 -2.56 -12.93 10.94
C VAL A 234 -2.12 -14.02 11.92
N ILE A 235 -2.82 -14.13 13.02
CA ILE A 235 -2.55 -15.10 14.09
C ILE A 235 -3.82 -15.91 14.32
N ASP A 236 -3.75 -17.22 14.05
CA ASP A 236 -4.81 -18.21 14.29
C ASP A 236 -6.20 -17.86 13.69
N ASN A 237 -6.30 -16.97 12.72
CA ASN A 237 -7.52 -16.31 12.25
C ASN A 237 -8.34 -15.60 13.35
N LYS A 238 -7.79 -15.42 14.55
CA LYS A 238 -8.45 -14.73 15.67
C LYS A 238 -8.16 -13.24 15.66
N VAL A 239 -6.95 -12.86 15.27
CA VAL A 239 -6.50 -11.47 15.21
C VAL A 239 -5.64 -11.21 13.98
N ALA A 240 -5.81 -10.03 13.39
CA ALA A 240 -4.96 -9.56 12.31
C ALA A 240 -4.54 -8.10 12.50
N TYR A 241 -3.41 -7.75 11.88
CA TYR A 241 -2.85 -6.41 11.88
C TYR A 241 -2.67 -5.91 10.45
N VAL A 242 -3.04 -4.66 10.19
CA VAL A 242 -2.84 -3.97 8.90
C VAL A 242 -2.61 -2.49 9.11
N GLY A 243 -1.66 -1.89 8.39
CA GLY A 243 -1.40 -0.43 8.49
C GLY A 243 -0.03 -0.02 7.98
N GLY A 244 0.45 1.14 8.41
CA GLY A 244 1.64 1.76 7.83
C GLY A 244 2.97 1.35 8.44
N PHE A 245 3.02 0.92 9.73
CA PHE A 245 4.26 0.54 10.40
C PHE A 245 4.94 -0.66 9.74
N ASN A 246 6.22 -0.53 9.41
CA ASN A 246 7.11 -1.65 9.10
C ASN A 246 7.86 -2.12 10.36
N VAL A 247 8.85 -3.02 10.20
CA VAL A 247 9.65 -3.54 11.31
C VAL A 247 11.07 -2.95 11.25
N GLY A 248 11.38 -2.07 12.20
CA GLY A 248 12.65 -1.39 12.32
C GLY A 248 12.64 -0.42 13.50
N LYS A 249 13.82 -0.10 14.02
CA LYS A 249 13.99 0.77 15.19
C LYS A 249 13.40 2.17 15.03
N GLU A 250 13.34 2.68 13.81
CA GLU A 250 12.74 3.98 13.49
C GLU A 250 11.26 4.04 13.81
N TYR A 251 10.55 2.92 13.70
CA TYR A 251 9.10 2.84 13.97
C TYR A 251 8.74 2.80 15.46
N ILE A 252 9.74 2.74 16.34
CA ILE A 252 9.62 2.78 17.81
C ILE A 252 10.44 3.94 18.39
N ASP A 253 10.60 5.01 17.61
CA ASP A 253 11.25 6.27 18.00
C ASP A 253 12.74 6.17 18.37
N LEU A 254 13.44 5.10 17.96
CA LEU A 254 14.87 4.89 18.24
C LEU A 254 15.79 5.35 17.09
N ASP A 255 15.30 6.20 16.19
CA ASP A 255 16.10 6.80 15.13
C ASP A 255 16.05 8.34 15.24
N GLU A 256 17.16 8.95 15.66
CA GLU A 256 17.26 10.39 15.89
C GLU A 256 16.96 11.24 14.64
N LYS A 257 17.15 10.69 13.44
CA LYS A 257 16.88 11.40 12.19
C LYS A 257 15.41 11.73 12.01
N PHE A 258 14.53 10.81 12.38
CA PHE A 258 13.09 10.95 12.16
C PHE A 258 12.35 11.45 13.42
N GLY A 259 12.95 11.27 14.60
CA GLY A 259 12.28 11.56 15.87
C GLY A 259 11.06 10.66 16.08
N HIS A 260 9.95 11.23 16.53
CA HIS A 260 8.70 10.49 16.69
C HIS A 260 8.14 10.03 15.35
N TRP A 261 7.90 8.71 15.22
CA TRP A 261 7.32 8.11 14.02
C TRP A 261 5.81 7.98 14.16
N ARG A 262 5.08 8.94 13.57
CA ARG A 262 3.61 8.98 13.60
C ARG A 262 3.03 8.19 12.43
N ASP A 263 2.46 7.03 12.68
CA ASP A 263 1.80 6.20 11.66
C ASP A 263 0.45 5.69 12.18
N THR A 264 -0.31 4.95 11.38
CA THR A 264 -1.56 4.33 11.80
C THR A 264 -1.55 2.85 11.49
N HIS A 265 -1.95 2.03 12.45
CA HIS A 265 -2.06 0.57 12.31
C HIS A 265 -3.30 0.07 13.02
N LEU A 266 -3.99 -0.85 12.40
CA LEU A 266 -5.22 -1.44 12.91
C LEU A 266 -4.93 -2.85 13.41
N ARG A 267 -5.44 -3.19 14.56
CA ARG A 267 -5.61 -4.56 15.07
C ARG A 267 -7.07 -4.92 14.95
N ILE A 268 -7.36 -5.99 14.26
CA ILE A 268 -8.71 -6.40 13.85
C ILE A 268 -8.99 -7.79 14.41
N CYS A 269 -10.14 -7.96 15.05
CA CYS A 269 -10.75 -9.25 15.37
C CYS A 269 -12.09 -9.33 14.64
N GLY A 270 -12.56 -10.54 14.30
CA GLY A 270 -13.80 -10.73 13.56
C GLY A 270 -13.60 -11.27 12.15
N SER A 271 -14.67 -11.33 11.38
CA SER A 271 -14.68 -11.96 10.05
C SER A 271 -13.80 -11.25 9.01
N ALA A 272 -13.46 -9.96 9.19
CA ALA A 272 -12.54 -9.25 8.32
C ALA A 272 -11.11 -9.81 8.33
N VAL A 273 -10.72 -10.53 9.39
CA VAL A 273 -9.43 -11.24 9.48
C VAL A 273 -9.24 -12.19 8.30
N LEU A 274 -10.33 -12.85 7.84
CA LEU A 274 -10.28 -13.74 6.68
C LEU A 274 -9.84 -13.00 5.40
N GLY A 275 -10.29 -11.76 5.21
CA GLY A 275 -9.87 -10.94 4.06
C GLY A 275 -8.36 -10.71 4.02
N LEU A 276 -7.74 -10.48 5.19
CA LEU A 276 -6.28 -10.33 5.33
C LEU A 276 -5.56 -11.67 5.17
N GLN A 277 -6.11 -12.75 5.72
CA GLN A 277 -5.58 -14.11 5.59
C GLN A 277 -5.52 -14.57 4.12
N VAL A 278 -6.62 -14.40 3.39
CA VAL A 278 -6.67 -14.71 1.95
C VAL A 278 -5.60 -13.93 1.20
N ARG A 279 -5.42 -12.65 1.54
CA ARG A 279 -4.43 -11.81 0.88
C ARG A 279 -2.99 -12.24 1.18
N PHE A 280 -2.71 -12.61 2.43
CA PHE A 280 -1.41 -13.20 2.80
C PHE A 280 -1.15 -14.49 2.03
N ILE A 281 -2.12 -15.42 2.00
CA ILE A 281 -1.97 -16.72 1.33
C ILE A 281 -1.72 -16.56 -0.16
N LEU A 282 -2.38 -15.63 -0.85
CA LEU A 282 -2.13 -15.33 -2.24
C LEU A 282 -0.68 -14.89 -2.49
N ASP A 283 -0.21 -13.96 -1.68
CA ASP A 283 1.14 -13.44 -1.79
C ASP A 283 2.19 -14.51 -1.44
N TRP A 284 1.92 -15.35 -0.42
CA TRP A 284 2.77 -16.46 -0.04
C TRP A 284 2.87 -17.53 -1.13
N ASN A 285 1.72 -17.98 -1.65
CA ASN A 285 1.70 -18.98 -2.71
C ASN A 285 2.50 -18.54 -3.94
N TYR A 286 2.40 -17.25 -4.28
CA TYR A 286 3.22 -16.70 -5.37
C TYR A 286 4.72 -16.71 -5.05
N ALA A 287 5.12 -16.32 -3.84
CA ALA A 287 6.51 -16.17 -3.46
C ALA A 287 7.20 -17.51 -3.17
N ALA A 288 6.51 -18.43 -2.48
CA ALA A 288 7.04 -19.73 -2.07
C ALA A 288 6.81 -20.84 -3.09
N GLY A 289 5.91 -20.64 -4.07
CA GLY A 289 5.52 -21.68 -5.02
C GLY A 289 4.67 -22.79 -4.39
N GLU A 290 3.99 -22.50 -3.28
CA GLU A 290 3.09 -23.40 -2.58
C GLU A 290 1.62 -23.14 -2.95
N ASN A 291 0.71 -24.03 -2.57
CA ASN A 291 -0.72 -23.83 -2.64
C ASN A 291 -1.38 -24.06 -1.28
N LEU A 292 -1.38 -23.03 -0.44
CA LEU A 292 -1.99 -23.06 0.89
C LEU A 292 -3.52 -23.07 0.86
N PHE A 293 -4.16 -22.82 -0.31
CA PHE A 293 -5.61 -22.98 -0.45
C PHE A 293 -6.09 -24.41 -0.31
N LEU A 294 -5.22 -25.39 -0.50
CA LEU A 294 -5.51 -26.82 -0.26
C LEU A 294 -5.57 -27.18 1.24
N ARG A 295 -5.38 -26.22 2.13
CA ARG A 295 -5.31 -26.39 3.58
C ARG A 295 -6.49 -25.70 4.26
N PRO A 296 -7.68 -26.35 4.34
CA PRO A 296 -8.89 -25.73 4.88
C PRO A 296 -8.79 -25.31 6.35
N GLU A 297 -7.84 -25.90 7.11
CA GLU A 297 -7.56 -25.50 8.49
C GLU A 297 -7.07 -24.05 8.61
N LEU A 298 -6.40 -23.50 7.58
CA LEU A 298 -5.94 -22.10 7.55
C LEU A 298 -7.07 -21.07 7.35
N PHE A 299 -8.32 -21.54 7.16
CA PHE A 299 -9.49 -20.67 6.94
C PHE A 299 -10.56 -20.89 8.04
N ARG A 300 -10.23 -21.62 9.09
CA ARG A 300 -11.10 -21.88 10.24
C ARG A 300 -10.64 -21.08 11.46
N GLY A 301 -11.44 -21.13 12.53
CA GLY A 301 -11.07 -20.48 13.81
C GLY A 301 -11.34 -18.98 13.86
N ILE A 302 -12.14 -18.45 12.91
CA ILE A 302 -12.59 -17.05 12.95
C ILE A 302 -13.54 -16.91 14.14
N GLU A 303 -13.25 -15.96 15.01
CA GLU A 303 -14.07 -15.62 16.16
C GLU A 303 -14.61 -14.21 15.95
N ALA A 304 -15.92 -14.02 16.22
CA ALA A 304 -16.49 -12.66 16.21
C ALA A 304 -15.76 -11.77 17.20
N GLY A 305 -15.71 -10.47 16.90
CA GLY A 305 -15.23 -9.46 17.83
C GLY A 305 -16.00 -9.55 19.17
N THR A 306 -15.45 -8.99 20.20
CA THR A 306 -16.05 -9.09 21.57
C THR A 306 -16.54 -7.75 22.11
N ARG A 307 -16.25 -6.65 21.41
CA ARG A 307 -16.56 -5.29 21.84
C ARG A 307 -17.50 -4.58 20.85
N ASP A 308 -17.28 -3.35 20.57
CA ASP A 308 -18.08 -2.53 19.66
C ASP A 308 -17.94 -3.00 18.21
N PHE A 309 -18.92 -3.71 17.70
CA PHE A 309 -18.91 -4.22 16.33
C PHE A 309 -18.95 -3.08 15.30
N CYS A 310 -18.16 -3.23 14.25
CA CYS A 310 -18.17 -2.32 13.11
C CYS A 310 -18.23 -3.08 11.78
N ASP A 311 -18.84 -2.43 10.80
CA ASP A 311 -18.90 -2.91 9.42
C ASP A 311 -17.60 -2.57 8.68
N MET A 312 -17.06 -3.55 7.94
CA MET A 312 -15.75 -3.39 7.32
C MET A 312 -15.61 -4.20 6.03
N GLN A 313 -14.80 -3.64 5.11
CA GLN A 313 -14.31 -4.35 3.94
C GLN A 313 -12.78 -4.27 3.87
N ILE A 314 -12.10 -5.38 3.58
CA ILE A 314 -10.66 -5.40 3.28
C ILE A 314 -10.48 -5.29 1.77
N ILE A 315 -9.98 -4.17 1.32
CA ILE A 315 -9.73 -3.88 -0.11
C ILE A 315 -8.25 -3.99 -0.44
N SER A 316 -7.93 -4.40 -1.66
CA SER A 316 -6.53 -4.52 -2.07
C SER A 316 -6.32 -4.20 -3.54
N SER A 317 -5.22 -3.52 -3.82
CA SER A 317 -4.76 -3.22 -5.18
C SER A 317 -3.44 -3.93 -5.49
N GLY A 318 -3.18 -4.12 -6.77
CA GLY A 318 -1.91 -4.63 -7.28
C GLY A 318 -1.80 -4.45 -8.79
N PRO A 319 -0.58 -4.45 -9.34
CA PRO A 319 -0.34 -4.28 -10.78
C PRO A 319 -0.80 -5.48 -11.63
N ASP A 320 -1.26 -6.54 -11.00
CA ASP A 320 -1.81 -7.75 -11.61
C ASP A 320 -3.29 -7.64 -11.98
N LYS A 321 -3.98 -6.63 -11.44
CA LYS A 321 -5.40 -6.35 -11.71
C LYS A 321 -5.57 -5.18 -12.68
N THR A 322 -6.66 -5.17 -13.44
CA THR A 322 -7.02 -4.06 -14.32
C THR A 322 -7.71 -2.93 -13.57
N THR A 323 -8.33 -3.22 -12.42
CA THR A 323 -9.01 -2.27 -11.54
C THR A 323 -8.05 -1.81 -10.46
N GLN A 324 -8.01 -0.51 -10.20
CA GLN A 324 -7.24 0.10 -9.13
C GLN A 324 -8.14 0.30 -7.89
N GLN A 325 -8.54 -0.81 -7.26
CA GLN A 325 -9.60 -0.83 -6.26
C GLN A 325 -9.43 0.21 -5.13
N ILE A 326 -8.22 0.40 -4.59
CA ILE A 326 -7.97 1.39 -3.52
C ILE A 326 -8.11 2.82 -4.06
N HIS A 327 -7.58 3.11 -5.26
CA HIS A 327 -7.75 4.38 -5.94
C HIS A 327 -9.23 4.71 -6.17
N ASP A 328 -9.96 3.76 -6.75
CA ASP A 328 -11.36 3.92 -7.09
C ASP A 328 -12.23 4.08 -5.84
N ASN A 329 -11.87 3.36 -4.75
CA ASN A 329 -12.49 3.54 -3.44
C ASN A 329 -12.28 4.96 -2.89
N TYR A 330 -11.05 5.49 -2.96
CA TYR A 330 -10.78 6.87 -2.55
C TYR A 330 -11.57 7.88 -3.39
N LEU A 331 -11.58 7.71 -4.72
CA LEU A 331 -12.32 8.57 -5.62
C LEU A 331 -13.84 8.58 -5.30
N ARG A 332 -14.40 7.40 -5.00
CA ARG A 332 -15.79 7.27 -4.58
C ARG A 332 -16.06 7.95 -3.24
N LEU A 333 -15.21 7.75 -2.25
CA LEU A 333 -15.33 8.40 -0.93
C LEU A 333 -15.29 9.92 -1.05
N ILE A 334 -14.35 10.48 -1.84
CA ILE A 334 -14.24 11.92 -2.08
C ILE A 334 -15.53 12.46 -2.71
N ASN A 335 -16.08 11.76 -3.72
CA ASN A 335 -17.30 12.19 -4.40
C ASN A 335 -18.58 12.04 -3.54
N LYS A 336 -18.53 11.23 -2.47
CA LYS A 336 -19.65 11.08 -1.52
C LYS A 336 -19.58 12.05 -0.35
N ALA A 337 -18.48 12.73 -0.14
CA ALA A 337 -18.29 13.68 0.94
C ALA A 337 -19.34 14.80 0.87
N GLN A 338 -19.94 15.14 2.00
CA GLN A 338 -20.94 16.19 2.14
C GLN A 338 -20.49 17.33 3.07
N LYS A 339 -19.58 17.05 4.00
CA LYS A 339 -19.13 18.00 5.03
C LYS A 339 -17.62 18.15 5.04
N SER A 340 -16.89 17.04 5.23
CA SER A 340 -15.45 17.10 5.49
C SER A 340 -14.69 15.88 4.97
N ILE A 341 -13.45 16.12 4.58
CA ILE A 341 -12.48 15.10 4.20
C ILE A 341 -11.20 15.38 4.98
N TYR A 342 -10.68 14.37 5.68
CA TYR A 342 -9.38 14.42 6.37
C TYR A 342 -8.46 13.39 5.75
N ILE A 343 -7.28 13.82 5.30
CA ILE A 343 -6.27 12.97 4.63
C ILE A 343 -4.96 13.08 5.40
N GLN A 344 -4.39 11.92 5.75
CA GLN A 344 -3.01 11.80 6.22
C GLN A 344 -2.23 10.94 5.23
N THR A 345 -1.11 11.43 4.74
CA THR A 345 -0.24 10.68 3.82
C THR A 345 1.19 11.22 3.83
N PRO A 346 2.22 10.35 3.82
CA PRO A 346 3.59 10.81 3.69
C PRO A 346 3.87 11.36 2.28
N TYR A 347 3.14 10.87 1.26
CA TYR A 347 3.31 11.25 -0.13
C TYR A 347 1.96 11.62 -0.73
N PHE A 348 1.79 12.90 -1.05
CA PHE A 348 0.62 13.43 -1.72
C PHE A 348 0.98 13.74 -3.18
N ILE A 349 0.94 12.70 -4.01
CA ILE A 349 1.22 12.76 -5.46
C ILE A 349 0.05 12.09 -6.20
N PRO A 350 -1.18 12.63 -6.06
CA PRO A 350 -2.37 12.05 -6.65
C PRO A 350 -2.31 12.12 -8.18
N ASP A 351 -3.03 11.23 -8.82
CA ASP A 351 -3.33 11.37 -10.24
C ASP A 351 -4.35 12.50 -10.49
N GLU A 352 -4.64 12.73 -11.76
CA GLU A 352 -5.54 13.82 -12.17
C GLU A 352 -6.97 13.59 -11.67
N ALA A 353 -7.44 12.34 -11.57
CA ALA A 353 -8.79 12.03 -11.12
C ALA A 353 -9.02 12.40 -9.65
N ILE A 354 -8.12 11.93 -8.77
CA ILE A 354 -8.15 12.24 -7.33
C ILE A 354 -7.94 13.74 -7.08
N LEU A 355 -6.96 14.36 -7.76
CA LEU A 355 -6.68 15.79 -7.59
C LEU A 355 -7.89 16.64 -7.96
N ASN A 356 -8.51 16.38 -9.12
CA ASN A 356 -9.69 17.11 -9.58
C ASN A 356 -10.90 16.88 -8.67
N ALA A 357 -11.12 15.65 -8.21
CA ALA A 357 -12.21 15.35 -7.27
C ALA A 357 -12.06 16.14 -5.96
N LEU A 358 -10.86 16.21 -5.39
CA LEU A 358 -10.58 17.00 -4.19
C LEU A 358 -10.75 18.51 -4.43
N MET A 359 -10.30 19.03 -5.59
CA MET A 359 -10.52 20.43 -5.95
C MET A 359 -11.99 20.77 -6.11
N ILE A 360 -12.77 19.86 -6.71
CA ILE A 360 -14.23 20.01 -6.83
C ILE A 360 -14.87 20.02 -5.45
N ALA A 361 -14.49 19.09 -4.57
CA ALA A 361 -14.99 19.03 -3.19
C ALA A 361 -14.77 20.36 -2.46
N VAL A 362 -13.53 20.91 -2.49
CA VAL A 362 -13.21 22.23 -1.91
C VAL A 362 -14.09 23.34 -2.49
N LYS A 363 -14.24 23.40 -3.82
CA LYS A 363 -15.05 24.42 -4.49
C LYS A 363 -16.55 24.27 -4.25
N SER A 364 -16.99 23.06 -3.89
CA SER A 364 -18.38 22.78 -3.50
C SER A 364 -18.67 23.07 -2.02
N GLY A 365 -17.68 23.59 -1.26
CA GLY A 365 -17.85 23.93 0.14
C GLY A 365 -17.55 22.78 1.12
N ILE A 366 -17.01 21.66 0.65
CA ILE A 366 -16.53 20.57 1.50
C ILE A 366 -15.22 21.00 2.17
N GLU A 367 -15.11 20.81 3.47
CA GLU A 367 -13.88 21.07 4.20
C GLU A 367 -12.86 19.97 3.93
N VAL A 368 -11.77 20.29 3.22
CA VAL A 368 -10.70 19.34 2.89
C VAL A 368 -9.45 19.67 3.71
N ASN A 369 -9.05 18.74 4.58
CA ASN A 369 -7.90 18.84 5.48
C ASN A 369 -6.85 17.81 5.08
N ILE A 370 -5.62 18.26 4.75
CA ILE A 370 -4.54 17.38 4.28
C ILE A 370 -3.31 17.58 5.17
N MET A 371 -2.81 16.48 5.75
CA MET A 371 -1.62 16.49 6.60
C MET A 371 -0.51 15.67 5.95
N ILE A 372 0.68 16.30 5.82
CA ILE A 372 1.90 15.70 5.25
C ILE A 372 3.07 15.85 6.21
N PRO A 373 4.18 15.10 6.05
CA PRO A 373 5.37 15.29 6.88
C PRO A 373 6.06 16.64 6.61
N CYS A 374 6.73 17.19 7.62
CA CYS A 374 7.52 18.42 7.50
C CYS A 374 8.93 18.19 6.93
N MET A 375 9.41 16.94 6.94
CA MET A 375 10.76 16.58 6.52
C MET A 375 10.75 15.47 5.45
N PRO A 376 11.75 15.43 4.55
CA PRO A 376 11.86 14.37 3.55
C PRO A 376 12.50 13.11 4.11
N ASP A 377 11.93 11.93 3.78
CA ASP A 377 12.66 10.66 3.71
C ASP A 377 13.27 10.46 2.31
N HIS A 378 12.55 10.87 1.26
CA HIS A 378 12.94 10.89 -0.15
C HIS A 378 12.82 12.31 -0.73
N PRO A 379 13.93 13.00 -1.04
CA PRO A 379 13.90 14.41 -1.46
C PRO A 379 13.03 14.69 -2.69
N PHE A 380 13.06 13.83 -3.71
CA PHE A 380 12.25 14.02 -4.93
C PHE A 380 10.76 13.93 -4.66
N VAL A 381 10.34 12.90 -3.87
CA VAL A 381 8.95 12.69 -3.48
C VAL A 381 8.45 13.85 -2.63
N TYR A 382 9.27 14.36 -1.71
CA TYR A 382 8.93 15.51 -0.87
C TYR A 382 8.62 16.76 -1.70
N TRP A 383 9.47 17.13 -2.67
CA TRP A 383 9.24 18.31 -3.50
C TRP A 383 8.08 18.13 -4.47
N ALA A 384 7.83 16.91 -4.98
CA ALA A 384 6.65 16.62 -5.74
C ALA A 384 5.38 16.78 -4.89
N THR A 385 5.35 16.21 -3.68
CA THR A 385 4.25 16.37 -2.71
C THR A 385 3.95 17.85 -2.45
N TYR A 386 4.97 18.67 -2.18
CA TYR A 386 4.78 20.09 -1.95
C TYR A 386 4.18 20.83 -3.15
N SER A 387 4.49 20.43 -4.38
CA SER A 387 3.88 20.99 -5.58
C SER A 387 2.38 20.73 -5.66
N TYR A 388 1.93 19.50 -5.37
CA TYR A 388 0.51 19.15 -5.36
C TYR A 388 -0.24 19.75 -4.18
N ILE A 389 0.39 19.82 -3.01
CA ILE A 389 -0.17 20.54 -1.84
C ILE A 389 -0.40 22.01 -2.18
N GLY A 390 0.51 22.61 -2.97
CA GLY A 390 0.30 23.98 -3.45
C GLY A 390 -0.95 24.16 -4.28
N ASP A 391 -1.27 23.21 -5.16
CA ASP A 391 -2.50 23.25 -5.94
C ASP A 391 -3.73 23.19 -5.02
N MET A 392 -3.70 22.33 -3.98
CA MET A 392 -4.79 22.22 -3.00
C MET A 392 -4.95 23.48 -2.14
N VAL A 393 -3.85 24.09 -1.68
CA VAL A 393 -3.86 25.36 -0.96
C VAL A 393 -4.44 26.48 -1.82
N MET A 394 -4.06 26.55 -3.11
CA MET A 394 -4.59 27.54 -4.05
C MET A 394 -6.08 27.30 -4.38
N ALA A 395 -6.54 26.06 -4.31
CA ALA A 395 -7.97 25.74 -4.43
C ALA A 395 -8.78 26.16 -3.20
N GLY A 396 -8.16 26.24 -2.01
CA GLY A 396 -8.77 26.62 -0.74
C GLY A 396 -8.82 25.50 0.32
N ALA A 397 -8.11 24.40 0.12
CA ALA A 397 -8.00 23.34 1.11
C ALA A 397 -7.12 23.76 2.29
N ASN A 398 -7.36 23.17 3.45
CA ASN A 398 -6.52 23.29 4.63
C ASN A 398 -5.39 22.26 4.56
N CYS A 399 -4.16 22.72 4.39
CA CYS A 399 -2.99 21.85 4.29
C CYS A 399 -2.02 22.12 5.44
N TYR A 400 -1.47 21.05 6.01
CA TYR A 400 -0.64 21.11 7.19
C TYR A 400 0.63 20.27 7.05
N THR A 401 1.72 20.72 7.68
CA THR A 401 2.91 19.90 7.91
C THR A 401 2.94 19.45 9.36
N TYR A 402 3.10 18.14 9.59
CA TYR A 402 3.29 17.57 10.91
C TYR A 402 4.73 17.81 11.38
N ASN A 403 4.93 18.49 12.52
CA ASN A 403 6.23 18.99 12.93
C ASN A 403 6.82 18.28 14.16
N ASN A 404 6.16 17.26 14.69
CA ASN A 404 6.65 16.47 15.83
C ASN A 404 7.25 15.13 15.36
N GLY A 405 8.23 15.16 14.44
CA GLY A 405 8.84 13.98 13.87
C GLY A 405 8.35 13.67 12.46
N PHE A 406 8.24 12.38 12.07
CA PHE A 406 7.89 11.95 10.72
C PHE A 406 6.49 11.37 10.64
N LEU A 407 5.58 12.04 9.93
CA LEU A 407 4.25 11.53 9.64
C LEU A 407 4.32 10.51 8.49
N HIS A 408 3.88 9.29 8.78
CA HIS A 408 3.82 8.21 7.77
C HIS A 408 2.46 7.52 7.71
N SER A 409 1.44 8.06 8.37
CA SER A 409 0.05 7.57 8.32
C SER A 409 -0.52 7.65 6.91
N LYS A 410 -1.37 6.71 6.54
CA LYS A 410 -1.95 6.58 5.21
C LYS A 410 -3.43 6.28 5.30
N GLY A 411 -4.23 7.30 5.06
CA GLY A 411 -5.67 7.12 5.08
C GLY A 411 -6.47 8.38 4.89
N MET A 412 -7.76 8.16 4.83
CA MET A 412 -8.77 9.20 4.65
C MET A 412 -9.98 8.93 5.54
N ILE A 413 -10.56 10.01 6.06
CA ILE A 413 -11.82 10.00 6.80
C ILE A 413 -12.79 10.91 6.06
N VAL A 414 -14.04 10.47 5.88
CA VAL A 414 -15.08 11.24 5.20
C VAL A 414 -16.27 11.44 6.15
N ASP A 415 -16.66 12.72 6.32
CA ASP A 415 -17.81 13.18 7.09
C ASP A 415 -17.86 12.70 8.56
N GLY A 416 -16.74 12.17 9.09
CA GLY A 416 -16.72 11.51 10.40
C GLY A 416 -17.56 10.23 10.46
N LYS A 417 -17.82 9.58 9.31
CA LYS A 417 -18.68 8.40 9.18
C LYS A 417 -17.97 7.17 8.65
N VAL A 418 -17.06 7.36 7.70
CA VAL A 418 -16.30 6.29 7.07
C VAL A 418 -14.84 6.63 7.09
N LEU A 419 -14.00 5.63 7.38
CA LEU A 419 -12.55 5.77 7.29
C LEU A 419 -11.96 4.66 6.42
N CYS A 420 -10.89 4.99 5.72
CA CYS A 420 -10.12 4.05 4.91
C CYS A 420 -8.64 4.21 5.27
N TYR A 421 -8.08 3.25 6.00
CA TYR A 421 -6.68 3.23 6.44
C TYR A 421 -5.99 1.92 6.07
N GLY A 422 -4.68 1.98 5.83
CA GLY A 422 -3.90 0.78 5.49
C GLY A 422 -2.49 1.08 5.04
N THR A 423 -2.08 0.47 3.92
CA THR A 423 -0.70 0.55 3.45
C THR A 423 -0.50 1.53 2.30
N ALA A 424 -1.58 1.91 1.58
CA ALA A 424 -1.52 2.73 0.37
C ALA A 424 -1.36 4.21 0.66
N ASN A 425 -0.28 4.83 0.17
CA ASN A 425 -0.14 6.28 0.14
C ASN A 425 -1.11 6.91 -0.88
N MET A 426 -1.29 8.23 -0.81
CA MET A 426 -2.05 9.00 -1.79
C MET A 426 -1.17 9.37 -2.99
N ASP A 427 -0.60 8.36 -3.66
CA ASP A 427 0.30 8.56 -4.79
C ASP A 427 0.03 7.57 -5.94
N ILE A 428 0.42 7.96 -7.17
CA ILE A 428 0.25 7.17 -8.39
C ILE A 428 0.90 5.79 -8.26
N ARG A 429 2.06 5.71 -7.57
CA ARG A 429 2.80 4.46 -7.41
C ARG A 429 2.05 3.46 -6.53
N SER A 430 1.48 3.91 -5.41
CA SER A 430 0.67 3.07 -4.53
C SER A 430 -0.60 2.58 -5.23
N PHE A 431 -1.19 3.42 -6.09
CA PHE A 431 -2.41 3.05 -6.80
C PHE A 431 -2.20 2.07 -7.95
N ALA A 432 -1.08 2.19 -8.69
CA ALA A 432 -0.89 1.48 -9.94
C ALA A 432 0.24 0.43 -9.94
N LEU A 433 1.24 0.57 -9.09
CA LEU A 433 2.48 -0.21 -9.18
C LEU A 433 2.75 -1.10 -7.97
N ASN A 434 2.26 -0.74 -6.79
CA ASN A 434 2.47 -1.51 -5.59
C ASN A 434 1.31 -2.48 -5.32
N PHE A 435 1.61 -3.59 -4.66
CA PHE A 435 0.61 -4.40 -3.97
C PHE A 435 0.31 -3.73 -2.63
N GLU A 436 -0.92 -3.29 -2.44
CA GLU A 436 -1.39 -2.56 -1.26
C GLU A 436 -2.63 -3.23 -0.66
N VAL A 437 -2.94 -2.92 0.58
CA VAL A 437 -4.14 -3.37 1.29
C VAL A 437 -4.61 -2.30 2.26
N ASN A 438 -5.92 -2.00 2.24
CA ASN A 438 -6.56 -1.08 3.17
C ASN A 438 -7.81 -1.72 3.78
N ALA A 439 -8.18 -1.27 4.97
CA ALA A 439 -9.49 -1.51 5.58
C ALA A 439 -10.37 -0.29 5.37
N VAL A 440 -11.58 -0.49 4.84
CA VAL A 440 -12.66 0.49 4.81
C VAL A 440 -13.59 0.16 5.95
N ILE A 441 -13.76 1.08 6.88
CA ILE A 441 -14.57 0.89 8.09
C ILE A 441 -15.75 1.85 8.01
N TYR A 442 -16.95 1.32 8.04
CA TYR A 442 -18.22 2.03 8.01
C TYR A 442 -18.76 2.11 9.43
N ASP A 443 -18.17 3.02 10.22
CA ASP A 443 -18.52 3.19 11.64
C ASP A 443 -18.24 4.63 12.08
N GLU A 444 -19.30 5.33 12.53
CA GLU A 444 -19.21 6.73 12.92
C GLU A 444 -18.34 6.92 14.17
N LYS A 445 -18.39 5.98 15.14
CA LYS A 445 -17.59 6.04 16.35
C LYS A 445 -16.09 5.98 16.05
N ARG A 446 -15.67 5.01 15.21
CA ARG A 446 -14.27 4.86 14.82
C ARG A 446 -13.80 5.99 13.90
N ALA A 447 -14.69 6.47 13.04
CA ALA A 447 -14.38 7.61 12.18
C ALA A 447 -14.20 8.88 13.00
N GLN A 448 -15.04 9.13 14.01
CA GLN A 448 -14.90 10.26 14.90
C GLN A 448 -13.64 10.16 15.78
N GLU A 449 -13.31 8.98 16.31
CA GLU A 449 -12.04 8.72 17.02
C GLU A 449 -10.83 9.14 16.18
N MET A 450 -10.83 8.80 14.87
CA MET A 450 -9.76 9.21 13.98
C MET A 450 -9.78 10.71 13.64
N VAL A 451 -10.94 11.35 13.59
CA VAL A 451 -11.03 12.82 13.47
C VAL A 451 -10.43 13.48 14.71
N ASP A 452 -10.74 13.00 15.91
CA ASP A 452 -10.20 13.54 17.17
C ASP A 452 -8.67 13.37 17.23
N ILE A 453 -8.15 12.23 16.77
CA ILE A 453 -6.70 11.98 16.61
C ILE A 453 -6.09 12.99 15.61
N PHE A 454 -6.74 13.22 14.47
CA PHE A 454 -6.27 14.21 13.50
C PHE A 454 -6.25 15.62 14.09
N GLN A 455 -7.30 16.02 14.83
CA GLN A 455 -7.36 17.32 15.50
C GLN A 455 -6.24 17.47 16.54
N LYS A 456 -5.95 16.42 17.31
CA LYS A 456 -4.82 16.41 18.24
C LYS A 456 -3.48 16.54 17.53
N ASP A 457 -3.31 15.85 16.39
CA ASP A 457 -2.10 16.00 15.57
C ASP A 457 -1.92 17.44 15.07
N LEU A 458 -3.00 18.22 14.85
CA LEU A 458 -2.93 19.63 14.44
C LEU A 458 -2.24 20.52 15.46
N GLU A 459 -2.26 20.19 16.76
CA GLU A 459 -1.60 20.99 17.82
C GLU A 459 -0.08 21.12 17.59
N VAL A 460 0.51 20.13 16.92
CA VAL A 460 1.95 20.11 16.57
C VAL A 460 2.21 20.38 15.11
N CYS A 461 1.18 20.75 14.35
CA CYS A 461 1.28 21.03 12.92
C CYS A 461 1.48 22.52 12.62
N ARG A 462 2.02 22.77 11.45
CA ARG A 462 2.06 24.12 10.84
C ARG A 462 1.16 24.14 9.61
N GLN A 463 0.23 25.09 9.56
CA GLN A 463 -0.61 25.29 8.38
C GLN A 463 0.20 25.91 7.24
N ILE A 464 0.02 25.39 6.04
CA ILE A 464 0.57 25.92 4.78
C ILE A 464 -0.46 26.91 4.23
N THR A 465 -0.30 28.20 4.57
CA THR A 465 -1.19 29.23 4.05
C THR A 465 -0.89 29.59 2.61
N ARG A 466 -1.87 30.21 1.92
CA ARG A 466 -1.69 30.72 0.56
C ARG A 466 -0.51 31.70 0.46
N ASP A 467 -0.40 32.65 1.41
CA ASP A 467 0.65 33.67 1.42
C ASP A 467 2.03 33.01 1.61
N TYR A 468 2.13 32.05 2.53
CA TYR A 468 3.37 31.28 2.72
C TYR A 468 3.75 30.53 1.45
N TYR A 469 2.81 29.90 0.76
CA TYR A 469 3.07 29.16 -0.46
C TYR A 469 3.49 30.07 -1.62
N VAL A 470 2.86 31.23 -1.79
CA VAL A 470 3.19 32.20 -2.85
C VAL A 470 4.56 32.86 -2.61
N ALA A 471 4.92 33.15 -1.36
CA ALA A 471 6.17 33.82 -0.98
C ALA A 471 7.42 32.95 -1.10
N ARG A 472 7.30 31.64 -1.43
CA ARG A 472 8.46 30.74 -1.48
C ARG A 472 9.45 31.11 -2.58
N ARG A 473 10.75 30.91 -2.30
CA ARG A 473 11.87 31.28 -3.16
C ARG A 473 11.82 30.57 -4.52
N LEU A 474 12.31 31.23 -5.58
CA LEU A 474 12.36 30.68 -6.95
C LEU A 474 13.04 29.29 -7.01
N LYS A 475 14.14 29.08 -6.25
CA LYS A 475 14.83 27.78 -6.18
C LYS A 475 13.91 26.63 -5.71
N ILE A 476 13.00 26.91 -4.77
CA ILE A 476 12.02 25.92 -4.28
C ILE A 476 11.02 25.62 -5.38
N ARG A 477 10.46 26.65 -6.01
CA ARG A 477 9.50 26.51 -7.14
C ARG A 477 10.08 25.68 -8.29
N ILE A 478 11.36 25.90 -8.64
CA ILE A 478 12.05 25.10 -9.68
C ILE A 478 12.17 23.63 -9.24
N LYS A 479 12.58 23.34 -8.00
CA LYS A 479 12.67 21.97 -7.48
C LYS A 479 11.31 21.27 -7.52
N GLU A 480 10.25 21.94 -7.07
CA GLU A 480 8.89 21.41 -7.10
C GLU A 480 8.46 21.04 -8.52
N GLN A 481 8.68 21.93 -9.51
CA GLN A 481 8.28 21.67 -10.89
C GLN A 481 9.09 20.53 -11.53
N ILE A 482 10.40 20.48 -11.29
CA ILE A 482 11.22 19.36 -11.78
C ILE A 482 10.76 18.03 -11.16
N CYS A 483 10.54 18.00 -9.84
CA CYS A 483 10.08 16.79 -9.17
C CYS A 483 8.66 16.39 -9.60
N ARG A 484 7.79 17.35 -9.88
CA ARG A 484 6.45 17.10 -10.42
C ARG A 484 6.50 16.42 -11.78
N LEU A 485 7.44 16.77 -12.67
CA LEU A 485 7.61 16.06 -13.95
C LEU A 485 7.98 14.59 -13.76
N LEU A 486 8.58 14.23 -12.62
CA LEU A 486 8.95 12.86 -12.29
C LEU A 486 7.81 12.08 -11.59
N SER A 487 6.67 12.73 -11.30
CA SER A 487 5.53 12.10 -10.58
C SER A 487 5.12 10.73 -11.10
N PRO A 488 5.10 10.44 -12.43
CA PRO A 488 4.75 9.12 -12.92
C PRO A 488 5.78 8.02 -12.60
N LEU A 489 6.97 8.41 -12.12
CA LEU A 489 8.08 7.51 -11.75
C LEU A 489 8.27 7.39 -10.24
N LEU A 490 7.71 8.34 -9.45
CA LEU A 490 7.84 8.47 -7.99
C LEU A 490 6.74 7.70 -7.19
#